data_aeca44f73191274551935691352fa6a9
#
_entry.id   aeca44f73191274551935691352fa6a9
#
_cell.length_a   1.000
_cell.length_b   1.000
_cell.length_c   1.000
_cell.angle_alpha   90.00
_cell.angle_beta   90.00
_cell.angle_gamma   90.00
#
_symmetry.space_group_name_H-M   'P 1'
#
loop_
_entity.id
_entity.type
_entity.pdbx_description
1 polymer ?
#
loop_
_entity_poly.entity_id
_entity_poly.type
_entity_poly.pdbx_seq_one_letter_code
_entity_poly.pdbx_strand_id
1 'polypeptide(L)'
;MFNKTLIAVGLAALLVACKPAAEPTPVAAPVEPAVAPVAEVVAPVTFQCSDERITASFDNTAGNVSLSIAGETLTLPLAVSGSGARYADEQGNEFWNKGTNATLTRTGKPAVECAETALASPWDDAKARGVAFRGIGQEPGWFVEVDQGQAPALRATLDNGSREVQVAQAQALPDNSGFSGKTTDGVAVELQIKREACADTMSGEEFAASAQLKVGDQSFSGCGRFLAE
;
A
#
# COMPACT_ATOMS: atom_id res chain seq x y z
N MET A 1 56.86 -74.91 -24.61
CA MET A 1 58.19 -74.79 -25.22
C MET A 1 58.77 -73.45 -24.95
N PHE A 2 59.87 -73.38 -24.21
CA PHE A 2 60.91 -72.33 -24.22
C PHE A 2 60.47 -70.86 -23.93
N ASN A 3 61.11 -70.04 -23.19
CA ASN A 3 62.23 -70.11 -22.24
C ASN A 3 62.45 -68.70 -21.72
N LYS A 4 62.69 -68.61 -20.47
CA LYS A 4 63.56 -67.70 -19.70
C LYS A 4 64.10 -66.43 -20.40
N THR A 5 64.05 -65.27 -19.73
CA THR A 5 65.30 -64.83 -19.08
C THR A 5 64.98 -63.54 -18.19
N LEU A 6 65.47 -63.65 -16.93
CA LEU A 6 65.62 -62.57 -15.99
C LEU A 6 66.73 -61.60 -16.43
N ILE A 7 66.52 -60.29 -16.23
CA ILE A 7 67.62 -59.37 -15.88
C ILE A 7 67.11 -58.38 -14.82
N ALA A 8 67.71 -58.52 -13.69
CA ALA A 8 67.61 -57.51 -12.60
C ALA A 8 68.69 -56.44 -12.83
N VAL A 9 68.31 -55.20 -12.78
CA VAL A 9 69.23 -54.06 -12.54
C VAL A 9 68.62 -53.16 -11.56
N GLY A 10 69.22 -53.09 -10.36
CA GLY A 10 68.91 -52.13 -9.34
C GLY A 10 69.48 -50.77 -9.70
N LEU A 11 68.79 -49.69 -9.27
CA LEU A 11 69.46 -48.43 -9.04
C LEU A 11 68.69 -47.59 -8.08
N ALA A 12 69.35 -47.34 -6.98
CA ALA A 12 69.35 -46.13 -6.09
C ALA A 12 68.14 -45.27 -5.98
N ALA A 13 67.63 -45.24 -4.72
CA ALA A 13 66.73 -44.22 -4.18
C ALA A 13 67.42 -42.87 -4.07
N LEU A 14 66.87 -41.84 -4.66
CA LEU A 14 67.10 -40.47 -4.33
C LEU A 14 65.81 -39.93 -3.69
N LEU A 15 65.81 -39.82 -2.34
CA LEU A 15 64.79 -39.15 -1.56
C LEU A 15 64.94 -37.63 -1.74
N VAL A 16 64.13 -37.05 -2.60
CA VAL A 16 63.94 -35.60 -2.65
C VAL A 16 62.80 -35.26 -1.66
N ALA A 17 63.18 -34.68 -0.52
CA ALA A 17 62.23 -34.14 0.43
C ALA A 17 61.57 -32.89 -0.16
N CYS A 18 60.36 -33.03 -0.68
CA CYS A 18 59.48 -31.92 -1.00
C CYS A 18 58.87 -31.40 0.30
N LYS A 19 59.28 -30.21 0.70
CA LYS A 19 58.66 -29.40 1.76
C LYS A 19 57.19 -29.11 1.35
N PRO A 20 56.18 -29.43 2.19
CA PRO A 20 54.81 -29.05 1.85
C PRO A 20 54.69 -27.52 1.83
N ALA A 21 54.29 -26.99 0.69
CA ALA A 21 53.87 -25.62 0.53
C ALA A 21 52.62 -25.42 1.38
N ALA A 22 52.61 -24.41 2.25
CA ALA A 22 51.44 -24.01 3.02
C ALA A 22 50.31 -23.69 2.05
N GLU A 23 49.18 -24.38 2.19
CA GLU A 23 47.93 -24.03 1.51
C GLU A 23 47.53 -22.57 1.91
N PRO A 24 47.19 -21.74 0.92
CA PRO A 24 46.64 -20.42 1.23
C PRO A 24 45.29 -20.61 1.93
N THR A 25 45.15 -20.09 3.14
CA THR A 25 43.87 -19.97 3.84
C THR A 25 42.86 -19.30 2.92
N PRO A 26 41.65 -19.86 2.72
CA PRO A 26 40.63 -19.19 1.93
C PRO A 26 40.24 -17.87 2.64
N VAL A 27 40.53 -16.77 1.96
CA VAL A 27 40.03 -15.46 2.34
C VAL A 27 38.51 -15.55 2.24
N ALA A 28 37.82 -15.41 3.38
CA ALA A 28 36.38 -15.33 3.41
C ALA A 28 35.93 -14.19 2.51
N ALA A 29 35.15 -14.52 1.49
CA ALA A 29 34.49 -13.52 0.64
C ALA A 29 33.63 -12.61 1.51
N PRO A 30 33.55 -11.29 1.22
CA PRO A 30 32.63 -10.41 1.93
C PRO A 30 31.23 -10.99 1.83
N VAL A 31 30.61 -11.25 2.99
CA VAL A 31 29.19 -11.61 3.05
C VAL A 31 28.43 -10.34 2.65
N GLU A 32 27.95 -10.33 1.42
CA GLU A 32 27.00 -9.31 0.96
C GLU A 32 25.78 -9.37 1.89
N PRO A 33 25.33 -8.26 2.48
CA PRO A 33 24.17 -8.28 3.35
C PRO A 33 22.99 -8.79 2.53
N ALA A 34 22.39 -9.90 2.97
CA ALA A 34 21.18 -10.43 2.37
C ALA A 34 20.11 -9.33 2.42
N VAL A 35 19.78 -8.79 1.25
CA VAL A 35 18.64 -7.88 1.10
C VAL A 35 17.42 -8.70 1.53
N ALA A 36 16.80 -8.32 2.65
CA ALA A 36 15.55 -8.90 3.08
C ALA A 36 14.55 -8.82 1.92
N PRO A 37 13.77 -9.88 1.65
CA PRO A 37 12.78 -9.84 0.59
C PRO A 37 11.85 -8.67 0.87
N VAL A 38 11.80 -7.71 -0.06
CA VAL A 38 10.79 -6.65 -0.04
C VAL A 38 9.45 -7.37 -0.14
N ALA A 39 8.61 -7.24 0.88
CA ALA A 39 7.26 -7.79 0.84
C ALA A 39 6.58 -7.20 -0.40
N GLU A 40 6.20 -8.05 -1.33
CA GLU A 40 5.45 -7.64 -2.52
C GLU A 40 4.06 -7.22 -2.06
N VAL A 41 3.86 -5.92 -1.89
CA VAL A 41 2.57 -5.36 -1.56
C VAL A 41 1.72 -5.47 -2.81
N VAL A 42 0.86 -6.48 -2.84
CA VAL A 42 -0.15 -6.62 -3.90
C VAL A 42 -1.10 -5.43 -3.79
N ALA A 43 -1.34 -4.75 -4.92
CA ALA A 43 -2.27 -3.63 -4.95
C ALA A 43 -3.66 -4.07 -4.43
N PRO A 44 -4.34 -3.25 -3.62
CA PRO A 44 -5.66 -3.57 -3.12
C PRO A 44 -6.65 -3.80 -4.27
N VAL A 45 -7.52 -4.79 -4.12
CA VAL A 45 -8.56 -5.14 -5.10
C VAL A 45 -9.91 -4.73 -4.54
N THR A 46 -10.71 -4.06 -5.35
CA THR A 46 -12.06 -3.63 -4.96
C THR A 46 -13.11 -4.60 -5.49
N PHE A 47 -14.06 -4.98 -4.65
CA PHE A 47 -15.17 -5.84 -4.99
C PHE A 47 -16.50 -5.11 -4.71
N GLN A 48 -17.47 -5.30 -5.57
CA GLN A 48 -18.87 -4.95 -5.35
C GLN A 48 -19.61 -6.18 -4.84
N CYS A 49 -20.10 -6.13 -3.60
CA CYS A 49 -20.82 -7.21 -2.91
C CYS A 49 -22.27 -6.77 -2.69
N SER A 50 -23.19 -7.08 -3.60
CA SER A 50 -24.52 -6.48 -3.61
C SER A 50 -24.45 -4.95 -3.63
N ASP A 51 -25.02 -4.28 -2.64
CA ASP A 51 -25.01 -2.80 -2.54
C ASP A 51 -23.79 -2.24 -1.80
N GLU A 52 -22.91 -3.12 -1.29
CA GLU A 52 -21.73 -2.72 -0.52
C GLU A 52 -20.45 -2.90 -1.33
N ARG A 53 -19.57 -1.91 -1.27
CA ARG A 53 -18.25 -2.00 -1.84
C ARG A 53 -17.24 -2.30 -0.75
N ILE A 54 -16.33 -3.24 -1.04
CA ILE A 54 -15.25 -3.62 -0.14
C ILE A 54 -13.91 -3.51 -0.86
N THR A 55 -12.85 -3.24 -0.10
CA THR A 55 -11.48 -3.29 -0.61
C THR A 55 -10.72 -4.41 0.10
N ALA A 56 -10.13 -5.31 -0.67
CA ALA A 56 -9.34 -6.43 -0.18
C ALA A 56 -7.86 -6.18 -0.40
N SER A 57 -7.07 -6.17 0.67
CA SER A 57 -5.61 -6.10 0.66
C SER A 57 -5.05 -7.46 1.05
N PHE A 58 -4.36 -8.12 0.12
CA PHE A 58 -3.79 -9.45 0.33
C PHE A 58 -2.34 -9.34 0.80
N ASP A 59 -2.04 -9.94 1.95
CA ASP A 59 -0.68 -10.11 2.45
C ASP A 59 -0.27 -11.59 2.31
N ASN A 60 0.40 -11.90 1.22
CA ASN A 60 0.85 -13.25 0.93
C ASN A 60 1.98 -13.70 1.88
N THR A 61 2.71 -12.77 2.49
CA THR A 61 3.78 -13.08 3.44
C THR A 61 3.22 -13.44 4.81
N ALA A 62 2.26 -12.66 5.29
CA ALA A 62 1.56 -12.93 6.54
C ALA A 62 0.44 -14.00 6.38
N GLY A 63 0.06 -14.33 5.14
CA GLY A 63 -0.98 -15.30 4.87
C GLY A 63 -2.36 -14.82 5.35
N ASN A 64 -2.72 -13.58 5.04
CA ASN A 64 -4.03 -13.03 5.41
C ASN A 64 -4.57 -12.08 4.35
N VAL A 65 -5.84 -11.73 4.49
CA VAL A 65 -6.49 -10.63 3.77
C VAL A 65 -7.06 -9.64 4.77
N SER A 66 -6.87 -8.35 4.51
CA SER A 66 -7.54 -7.27 5.23
C SER A 66 -8.63 -6.67 4.34
N LEU A 67 -9.87 -6.77 4.79
CA LEU A 67 -11.05 -6.25 4.11
C LEU A 67 -11.45 -4.92 4.75
N SER A 68 -11.50 -3.85 3.97
CA SER A 68 -12.10 -2.58 4.38
C SER A 68 -13.57 -2.59 3.96
N ILE A 69 -14.48 -2.51 4.93
CA ILE A 69 -15.93 -2.64 4.76
C ILE A 69 -16.60 -1.51 5.53
N ALA A 70 -17.20 -0.55 4.85
CA ALA A 70 -17.89 0.59 5.47
C ALA A 70 -17.04 1.35 6.53
N GLY A 71 -15.72 1.44 6.30
CA GLY A 71 -14.80 2.12 7.22
C GLY A 71 -14.24 1.24 8.36
N GLU A 72 -14.71 0.00 8.48
CA GLU A 72 -14.16 -0.98 9.41
C GLU A 72 -13.18 -1.91 8.69
N THR A 73 -12.19 -2.42 9.41
CA THR A 73 -11.22 -3.39 8.87
C THR A 73 -11.44 -4.75 9.49
N LEU A 74 -11.66 -5.76 8.64
CA LEU A 74 -11.76 -7.17 9.01
C LEU A 74 -10.54 -7.91 8.44
N THR A 75 -9.69 -8.46 9.30
CA THR A 75 -8.52 -9.25 8.87
C THR A 75 -8.79 -10.74 9.07
N LEU A 76 -8.65 -11.51 7.99
CA LEU A 76 -8.93 -12.95 7.97
C LEU A 76 -7.67 -13.73 7.59
N PRO A 77 -7.30 -14.77 8.35
CA PRO A 77 -6.19 -15.65 7.99
C PRO A 77 -6.56 -16.56 6.81
N LEU A 78 -5.54 -16.96 6.05
CA LEU A 78 -5.69 -17.92 4.96
C LEU A 78 -6.18 -19.27 5.52
N ALA A 79 -7.18 -19.83 4.87
CA ALA A 79 -7.79 -21.10 5.21
C ALA A 79 -7.65 -22.12 4.08
N VAL A 80 -7.70 -23.40 4.42
CA VAL A 80 -7.62 -24.49 3.43
C VAL A 80 -8.82 -24.41 2.47
N SER A 81 -8.57 -24.50 1.17
CA SER A 81 -9.58 -24.55 0.12
C SER A 81 -9.18 -25.50 -1.00
N GLY A 82 -10.14 -26.04 -1.71
CA GLY A 82 -9.92 -26.88 -2.88
C GLY A 82 -9.64 -26.08 -4.16
N SER A 83 -10.03 -24.82 -4.19
CA SER A 83 -9.79 -23.89 -5.32
C SER A 83 -9.95 -22.44 -4.86
N GLY A 84 -9.22 -21.53 -5.51
CA GLY A 84 -9.19 -20.12 -5.14
C GLY A 84 -8.49 -19.87 -3.79
N ALA A 85 -8.49 -18.64 -3.32
CA ALA A 85 -7.94 -18.24 -2.04
C ALA A 85 -9.08 -18.02 -1.03
N ARG A 86 -9.12 -18.81 0.02
CA ARG A 86 -10.13 -18.75 1.07
C ARG A 86 -9.50 -18.21 2.35
N TYR A 87 -10.13 -17.23 2.95
CA TYR A 87 -9.72 -16.62 4.21
C TYR A 87 -10.89 -16.71 5.18
N ALA A 88 -10.67 -17.19 6.40
CA ALA A 88 -11.73 -17.38 7.36
C ALA A 88 -11.23 -17.31 8.79
N ASP A 89 -12.07 -16.81 9.71
CA ASP A 89 -11.84 -16.80 11.15
C ASP A 89 -12.73 -17.83 11.88
N GLU A 90 -12.53 -17.95 13.18
CA GLU A 90 -13.33 -18.82 14.05
C GLU A 90 -14.71 -18.23 14.38
N GLN A 91 -14.95 -16.97 14.08
CA GLN A 91 -16.19 -16.24 14.31
C GLN A 91 -17.21 -16.45 13.19
N GLY A 92 -16.82 -17.15 12.12
CA GLY A 92 -17.66 -17.44 10.96
C GLY A 92 -17.64 -16.34 9.90
N ASN A 93 -16.64 -15.45 9.93
CA ASN A 93 -16.38 -14.57 8.80
C ASN A 93 -15.53 -15.32 7.77
N GLU A 94 -15.86 -15.13 6.50
CA GLU A 94 -15.17 -15.77 5.40
C GLU A 94 -15.12 -14.84 4.18
N PHE A 95 -13.97 -14.80 3.53
CA PHE A 95 -13.81 -14.22 2.21
C PHE A 95 -13.17 -15.27 1.29
N TRP A 96 -13.91 -15.72 0.30
CA TRP A 96 -13.45 -16.73 -0.63
C TRP A 96 -13.31 -16.14 -2.04
N ASN A 97 -12.08 -15.81 -2.41
CA ASN A 97 -11.75 -15.24 -3.71
C ASN A 97 -11.52 -16.34 -4.77
N LYS A 98 -12.10 -16.16 -5.93
CA LYS A 98 -12.01 -17.04 -7.11
C LYS A 98 -11.76 -16.22 -8.38
N GLY A 99 -10.59 -15.61 -8.47
CA GLY A 99 -10.25 -14.69 -9.56
C GLY A 99 -11.01 -13.36 -9.43
N THR A 100 -11.80 -13.01 -10.42
CA THR A 100 -12.60 -11.77 -10.42
C THR A 100 -13.90 -11.86 -9.62
N ASN A 101 -14.21 -13.01 -9.02
CA ASN A 101 -15.37 -13.20 -8.17
C ASN A 101 -14.94 -13.60 -6.76
N ALA A 102 -15.74 -13.24 -5.78
CA ALA A 102 -15.56 -13.66 -4.41
C ALA A 102 -16.91 -13.89 -3.72
N THR A 103 -16.90 -14.64 -2.63
CA THR A 103 -18.05 -14.76 -1.72
C THR A 103 -17.62 -14.19 -0.38
N LEU A 104 -18.40 -13.26 0.17
CA LEU A 104 -18.21 -12.70 1.51
C LEU A 104 -19.28 -13.21 2.44
N THR A 105 -18.88 -13.83 3.55
CA THR A 105 -19.74 -14.20 4.67
C THR A 105 -19.31 -13.40 5.90
N ARG A 106 -20.22 -12.80 6.61
CA ARG A 106 -19.99 -12.14 7.89
C ARG A 106 -20.83 -12.80 8.98
N THR A 107 -20.30 -12.84 10.18
CA THR A 107 -20.99 -13.42 11.34
C THR A 107 -22.43 -12.89 11.44
N GLY A 108 -23.39 -13.81 11.47
CA GLY A 108 -24.81 -13.46 11.58
C GLY A 108 -25.47 -12.88 10.33
N LYS A 109 -24.75 -12.83 9.19
CA LYS A 109 -25.29 -12.37 7.91
C LYS A 109 -25.24 -13.48 6.85
N PRO A 110 -26.16 -13.48 5.88
CA PRO A 110 -26.07 -14.40 4.76
C PRO A 110 -24.83 -14.13 3.91
N ALA A 111 -24.32 -15.16 3.27
CA ALA A 111 -23.24 -15.01 2.28
C ALA A 111 -23.72 -14.16 1.09
N VAL A 112 -22.85 -13.30 0.61
CA VAL A 112 -23.10 -12.45 -0.56
C VAL A 112 -22.04 -12.69 -1.63
N GLU A 113 -22.47 -12.74 -2.88
CA GLU A 113 -21.56 -12.80 -4.02
C GLU A 113 -21.00 -11.42 -4.31
N CYS A 114 -19.70 -11.38 -4.59
CA CYS A 114 -18.94 -10.20 -4.91
C CYS A 114 -18.29 -10.35 -6.29
N ALA A 115 -18.26 -9.30 -7.06
CA ALA A 115 -17.52 -9.22 -8.31
C ALA A 115 -16.45 -8.13 -8.22
N GLU A 116 -15.25 -8.44 -8.71
CA GLU A 116 -14.19 -7.44 -8.84
C GLU A 116 -14.70 -6.29 -9.70
N THR A 117 -14.50 -5.09 -9.24
CA THR A 117 -14.84 -3.87 -9.97
C THR A 117 -13.58 -3.04 -10.15
N ALA A 118 -13.56 -2.22 -11.19
CA ALA A 118 -12.48 -1.26 -11.34
C ALA A 118 -12.35 -0.47 -10.03
N LEU A 119 -11.12 -0.21 -9.60
CA LEU A 119 -10.85 0.64 -8.46
C LEU A 119 -11.79 1.84 -8.57
N ALA A 120 -12.62 2.05 -7.56
CA ALA A 120 -13.35 3.29 -7.48
C ALA A 120 -12.30 4.40 -7.61
N SER A 121 -12.61 5.42 -8.39
CA SER A 121 -11.69 6.55 -8.47
C SER A 121 -11.42 7.03 -7.03
N PRO A 122 -10.27 7.61 -6.72
CA PRO A 122 -10.01 8.19 -5.39
C PRO A 122 -11.11 9.15 -4.93
N TRP A 123 -11.88 9.69 -5.88
CA TRP A 123 -13.04 10.55 -5.65
C TRP A 123 -14.26 9.76 -5.15
N ASP A 124 -14.54 8.60 -5.77
CA ASP A 124 -15.65 7.74 -5.36
C ASP A 124 -15.40 7.12 -3.98
N ASP A 125 -14.17 6.71 -3.72
CA ASP A 125 -13.76 6.21 -2.39
C ASP A 125 -13.89 7.29 -1.32
N ALA A 126 -13.44 8.51 -1.61
CA ALA A 126 -13.57 9.63 -0.71
C ALA A 126 -15.06 9.94 -0.43
N LYS A 127 -15.90 9.95 -1.48
CA LYS A 127 -17.35 10.12 -1.34
C LYS A 127 -17.99 9.03 -0.47
N ALA A 128 -17.62 7.77 -0.70
CA ALA A 128 -18.13 6.63 0.08
C ALA A 128 -17.74 6.71 1.56
N ARG A 129 -16.59 7.30 1.89
CA ARG A 129 -16.12 7.56 3.26
C ARG A 129 -16.78 8.78 3.92
N GLY A 130 -17.66 9.50 3.22
CA GLY A 130 -18.31 10.70 3.75
C GLY A 130 -17.48 11.97 3.65
N VAL A 131 -16.52 12.03 2.73
CA VAL A 131 -15.74 13.23 2.43
C VAL A 131 -16.65 14.24 1.70
N ALA A 132 -16.68 15.48 2.16
CA ALA A 132 -17.43 16.56 1.54
C ALA A 132 -16.64 17.25 0.43
N PHE A 133 -15.34 17.43 0.62
CA PHE A 133 -14.45 18.06 -0.34
C PHE A 133 -13.13 17.29 -0.45
N ARG A 134 -12.65 17.09 -1.67
CA ARG A 134 -11.31 16.56 -1.94
C ARG A 134 -10.60 17.51 -2.91
N GLY A 135 -9.34 17.87 -2.56
CA GLY A 135 -8.44 18.67 -3.39
C GLY A 135 -7.16 17.92 -3.67
N ILE A 136 -6.56 18.18 -4.82
CA ILE A 136 -5.28 17.59 -5.26
C ILE A 136 -4.37 18.65 -5.87
N GLY A 137 -3.06 18.40 -5.86
CA GLY A 137 -2.08 19.17 -6.61
C GLY A 137 -0.82 18.34 -6.85
N GLN A 138 0.04 18.78 -7.77
CA GLN A 138 1.05 17.90 -8.35
C GLN A 138 2.51 18.30 -8.01
N GLU A 139 2.78 19.52 -7.59
CA GLU A 139 4.16 19.98 -7.40
C GLU A 139 4.37 20.72 -6.06
N PRO A 140 4.82 19.98 -5.04
CA PRO A 140 4.90 18.52 -4.90
C PRO A 140 3.52 17.86 -4.88
N GLY A 141 3.42 16.57 -5.18
CA GLY A 141 2.15 15.85 -5.15
C GLY A 141 1.52 15.89 -3.75
N TRP A 142 0.25 16.30 -3.66
CA TRP A 142 -0.52 16.36 -2.43
C TRP A 142 -2.01 16.13 -2.68
N PHE A 143 -2.71 15.71 -1.65
CA PHE A 143 -4.16 15.79 -1.60
C PHE A 143 -4.64 16.17 -0.20
N VAL A 144 -5.88 16.72 -0.16
CA VAL A 144 -6.57 17.05 1.08
C VAL A 144 -8.00 16.54 1.01
N GLU A 145 -8.51 16.04 2.12
CA GLU A 145 -9.89 15.63 2.32
C GLU A 145 -10.49 16.32 3.52
N VAL A 146 -11.73 16.77 3.37
CA VAL A 146 -12.53 17.36 4.46
C VAL A 146 -13.81 16.55 4.57
N ASP A 147 -14.11 16.04 5.75
CA ASP A 147 -15.33 15.25 6.00
C ASP A 147 -16.58 16.12 5.98
N GLN A 148 -17.73 15.48 5.95
CA GLN A 148 -19.03 16.14 6.17
C GLN A 148 -19.20 16.52 7.65
N GLY A 149 -20.04 17.52 7.93
CA GLY A 149 -20.41 17.90 9.29
C GLY A 149 -20.04 19.33 9.65
N GLN A 150 -20.40 19.75 10.87
CA GLN A 150 -20.17 21.12 11.36
C GLN A 150 -18.74 21.36 11.88
N ALA A 151 -18.06 20.32 12.36
CA ALA A 151 -16.68 20.34 12.79
C ALA A 151 -15.94 19.18 12.14
N PRO A 152 -15.74 19.25 10.81
CA PRO A 152 -15.21 18.12 10.07
C PRO A 152 -13.74 17.85 10.40
N ALA A 153 -13.31 16.60 10.26
CA ALA A 153 -11.89 16.32 10.19
C ALA A 153 -11.34 16.78 8.83
N LEU A 154 -10.12 17.35 8.85
CA LEU A 154 -9.34 17.64 7.65
C LEU A 154 -8.09 16.77 7.69
N ARG A 155 -7.85 16.05 6.62
CA ARG A 155 -6.66 15.19 6.42
C ARG A 155 -5.96 15.59 5.14
N ALA A 156 -4.66 15.72 5.19
CA ALA A 156 -3.86 15.96 4.00
C ALA A 156 -2.63 15.06 3.98
N THR A 157 -2.33 14.58 2.79
CA THR A 157 -1.11 13.85 2.47
C THR A 157 -0.29 14.73 1.54
N LEU A 158 0.94 15.01 1.91
CA LEU A 158 1.80 16.00 1.29
C LEU A 158 3.11 15.34 0.81
N ASP A 159 3.86 16.07 -0.01
CA ASP A 159 5.21 15.71 -0.40
C ASP A 159 5.29 14.30 -1.01
N ASN A 160 4.39 14.01 -1.97
CA ASN A 160 4.26 12.71 -2.65
C ASN A 160 4.02 11.53 -1.69
N GLY A 161 3.22 11.75 -0.62
CA GLY A 161 2.86 10.71 0.34
C GLY A 161 3.80 10.57 1.54
N SER A 162 4.86 11.39 1.63
CA SER A 162 5.84 11.27 2.70
C SER A 162 5.43 11.97 4.01
N ARG A 163 4.39 12.81 3.98
CA ARG A 163 3.95 13.57 5.16
C ARG A 163 2.44 13.60 5.29
N GLU A 164 1.96 13.18 6.46
CA GLU A 164 0.55 13.21 6.84
C GLU A 164 0.27 14.41 7.75
N VAL A 165 -0.86 15.08 7.53
CA VAL A 165 -1.35 16.21 8.33
C VAL A 165 -2.80 15.97 8.69
N GLN A 166 -3.14 16.09 9.97
CA GLN A 166 -4.51 15.89 10.45
C GLN A 166 -4.95 17.00 11.40
N VAL A 167 -6.14 17.52 11.12
CA VAL A 167 -6.90 18.40 12.00
C VAL A 167 -8.17 17.67 12.40
N ALA A 168 -8.32 17.32 13.67
CA ALA A 168 -9.43 16.50 14.14
C ALA A 168 -10.78 17.24 14.03
N GLN A 169 -10.80 18.56 14.23
CA GLN A 169 -11.98 19.41 14.14
C GLN A 169 -11.60 20.73 13.46
N ALA A 170 -11.86 20.82 12.18
CA ALA A 170 -11.65 22.05 11.43
C ALA A 170 -12.86 22.98 11.57
N GLN A 171 -12.61 24.26 11.50
CA GLN A 171 -13.62 25.32 11.54
C GLN A 171 -13.81 25.88 10.13
N ALA A 172 -15.04 26.08 9.71
CA ALA A 172 -15.32 26.72 8.43
C ALA A 172 -14.81 28.17 8.46
N LEU A 173 -14.19 28.60 7.38
CA LEU A 173 -13.84 29.99 7.14
C LEU A 173 -15.11 30.82 6.83
N PRO A 174 -15.05 32.16 6.98
CA PRO A 174 -16.15 33.03 6.56
C PRO A 174 -16.60 32.74 5.13
N ASP A 175 -17.90 32.90 4.87
CA ASP A 175 -18.54 32.68 3.57
C ASP A 175 -18.36 31.27 3.00
N ASN A 176 -18.08 30.28 3.86
CA ASN A 176 -17.77 28.90 3.48
C ASN A 176 -16.63 28.82 2.44
N SER A 177 -15.68 29.75 2.51
CA SER A 177 -14.54 29.81 1.58
C SER A 177 -13.45 28.79 1.89
N GLY A 178 -13.67 27.88 2.86
CA GLY A 178 -12.72 26.84 3.23
C GLY A 178 -12.78 26.46 4.70
N PHE A 179 -11.66 25.95 5.20
CA PHE A 179 -11.54 25.41 6.56
C PHE A 179 -10.20 25.80 7.18
N SER A 180 -10.17 25.94 8.50
CA SER A 180 -8.94 26.18 9.26
C SER A 180 -8.91 25.37 10.55
N GLY A 181 -7.72 25.12 11.07
CA GLY A 181 -7.54 24.44 12.33
C GLY A 181 -6.07 24.28 12.71
N LYS A 182 -5.82 23.45 13.70
CA LYS A 182 -4.46 23.11 14.13
C LYS A 182 -4.33 21.59 14.25
N THR A 183 -3.16 21.10 13.93
CA THR A 183 -2.75 19.72 14.22
C THR A 183 -2.58 19.51 15.73
N THR A 184 -2.41 18.30 16.18
CA THR A 184 -2.17 17.97 17.60
C THR A 184 -0.89 18.58 18.16
N ASP A 185 0.12 18.78 17.32
CA ASP A 185 1.38 19.46 17.64
C ASP A 185 1.36 20.97 17.44
N GLY A 186 0.17 21.54 17.15
CA GLY A 186 -0.08 22.98 17.12
C GLY A 186 0.23 23.67 15.80
N VAL A 187 0.56 22.95 14.74
CA VAL A 187 0.79 23.52 13.41
C VAL A 187 -0.53 24.06 12.84
N ALA A 188 -0.53 25.32 12.38
CA ALA A 188 -1.69 25.91 11.74
C ALA A 188 -1.92 25.31 10.35
N VAL A 189 -3.18 24.97 10.06
CA VAL A 189 -3.63 24.45 8.75
C VAL A 189 -4.79 25.31 8.28
N GLU A 190 -4.73 25.76 7.03
CA GLU A 190 -5.79 26.53 6.38
C GLU A 190 -5.98 26.01 4.96
N LEU A 191 -7.20 25.66 4.60
CA LEU A 191 -7.62 25.28 3.27
C LEU A 191 -8.59 26.32 2.73
N GLN A 192 -8.19 27.05 1.71
CA GLN A 192 -9.06 27.94 0.96
C GLN A 192 -9.60 27.23 -0.27
N ILE A 193 -10.89 27.36 -0.53
CA ILE A 193 -11.60 26.73 -1.64
C ILE A 193 -12.38 27.81 -2.39
N LYS A 194 -12.17 27.90 -3.68
CA LYS A 194 -12.97 28.79 -4.53
C LYS A 194 -13.73 27.97 -5.55
N ARG A 195 -15.04 28.21 -5.68
CA ARG A 195 -15.89 27.59 -6.70
C ARG A 195 -15.64 28.29 -8.04
N GLU A 196 -14.63 27.84 -8.74
CA GLU A 196 -14.23 28.31 -10.06
C GLU A 196 -13.64 27.15 -10.87
N ALA A 197 -13.70 27.23 -12.18
CA ALA A 197 -13.07 26.23 -13.05
C ALA A 197 -11.56 26.17 -12.79
N CYS A 198 -11.05 24.98 -12.59
CA CYS A 198 -9.64 24.72 -12.32
C CYS A 198 -9.21 23.50 -13.13
N ALA A 199 -8.14 23.62 -13.90
CA ALA A 199 -7.57 22.51 -14.64
C ALA A 199 -6.27 22.03 -13.98
N ASP A 200 -6.18 20.73 -13.74
CA ASP A 200 -4.93 20.12 -13.28
C ASP A 200 -3.84 20.25 -14.36
N THR A 201 -2.68 20.77 -13.97
CA THR A 201 -1.64 21.13 -14.93
C THR A 201 -0.94 19.95 -15.58
N MET A 202 -1.02 18.74 -14.96
CA MET A 202 -0.38 17.55 -15.49
C MET A 202 -1.34 16.68 -16.31
N SER A 203 -2.55 16.46 -15.81
CA SER A 203 -3.54 15.59 -16.48
C SER A 203 -4.44 16.34 -17.45
N GLY A 204 -4.58 17.67 -17.29
CA GLY A 204 -5.56 18.47 -18.00
C GLY A 204 -7.01 18.22 -17.52
N GLU A 205 -7.20 17.47 -16.44
CA GLU A 205 -8.52 17.20 -15.88
C GLU A 205 -9.13 18.47 -15.31
N GLU A 206 -10.41 18.73 -15.64
CA GLU A 206 -11.15 19.89 -15.17
C GLU A 206 -11.88 19.60 -13.85
N PHE A 207 -11.83 20.59 -12.96
CA PHE A 207 -12.43 20.56 -11.62
C PHE A 207 -13.32 21.78 -11.41
N ALA A 208 -14.32 21.65 -10.53
CA ALA A 208 -15.26 22.72 -10.21
C ALA A 208 -14.75 23.70 -9.13
N ALA A 209 -13.57 23.47 -8.58
CA ALA A 209 -12.99 24.33 -7.56
C ALA A 209 -11.47 24.42 -7.68
N SER A 210 -10.90 25.58 -7.35
CA SER A 210 -9.50 25.71 -6.98
C SER A 210 -9.34 25.52 -5.48
N ALA A 211 -8.19 24.98 -5.06
CA ALA A 211 -7.85 24.72 -3.68
C ALA A 211 -6.45 25.25 -3.35
N GLN A 212 -6.32 25.95 -2.24
CA GLN A 212 -5.05 26.38 -1.68
C GLN A 212 -4.94 25.89 -0.25
N LEU A 213 -4.01 24.98 0.00
CA LEU A 213 -3.73 24.44 1.33
C LEU A 213 -2.47 25.11 1.89
N LYS A 214 -2.56 25.63 3.10
CA LYS A 214 -1.43 26.17 3.86
C LYS A 214 -1.21 25.34 5.12
N VAL A 215 0.02 24.89 5.33
CA VAL A 215 0.43 24.10 6.51
C VAL A 215 1.69 24.76 7.10
N GLY A 216 1.53 25.44 8.23
CA GLY A 216 2.58 26.31 8.76
C GLY A 216 2.95 27.41 7.74
N ASP A 217 4.20 27.44 7.32
CA ASP A 217 4.71 28.40 6.33
C ASP A 217 4.69 27.88 4.87
N GLN A 218 4.27 26.63 4.68
CA GLN A 218 4.22 26.02 3.33
C GLN A 218 2.83 26.20 2.73
N SER A 219 2.80 26.42 1.41
CA SER A 219 1.57 26.57 0.62
C SER A 219 1.56 25.62 -0.55
N PHE A 220 0.42 25.01 -0.80
CA PHE A 220 0.16 24.04 -1.84
C PHE A 220 -1.05 24.52 -2.65
N SER A 221 -0.95 24.56 -3.97
CA SER A 221 -2.03 24.98 -4.86
C SER A 221 -2.47 23.83 -5.76
N GLY A 222 -3.75 23.76 -6.06
CA GLY A 222 -4.31 22.72 -6.91
C GLY A 222 -5.80 22.90 -7.15
N CYS A 223 -6.45 21.81 -7.55
CA CYS A 223 -7.86 21.76 -7.93
C CYS A 223 -8.63 20.79 -7.03
N GLY A 224 -9.98 20.85 -7.05
CA GLY A 224 -10.78 19.96 -6.24
C GLY A 224 -12.24 19.85 -6.65
N ARG A 225 -12.93 18.91 -5.96
CA ARG A 225 -14.35 18.62 -6.14
C ARG A 225 -15.08 18.60 -4.79
N PHE A 226 -16.31 19.11 -4.81
CA PHE A 226 -17.27 18.84 -3.75
C PHE A 226 -17.91 17.48 -4.02
N LEU A 227 -17.97 16.61 -3.02
CA LEU A 227 -18.43 15.22 -3.16
C LEU A 227 -19.80 14.98 -2.50
N ALA A 228 -20.25 15.94 -1.69
CA ALA A 228 -21.48 15.86 -0.89
C ALA A 228 -22.67 16.63 -1.49
N GLU A 229 -22.61 16.93 -2.78
CA GLU A 229 -23.72 17.57 -3.50
C GLU A 229 -24.68 16.54 -4.11
#